data_cd6ee4f4ea9a1a57a5fb1b79bb876e21
#
_entry.id   cd6ee4f4ea9a1a57a5fb1b79bb876e21
#
_cell.length_a   1.000
_cell.length_b   1.000
_cell.length_c   1.000
_cell.angle_alpha   90.00
_cell.angle_beta   90.00
_cell.angle_gamma   90.00
#
_symmetry.space_group_name_H-M   'P 1'
#
loop_
_entity.id
_entity.type
_entity.pdbx_description
1 polymer ?
#
loop_
_entity_poly.entity_id
_entity_poly.type
_entity_poly.pdbx_seq_one_letter_code
_entity_poly.pdbx_strand_id
1 'polypeptide(L)'
;MLVSDVFSYLDELAPFSYSMDFDNSGLLIGDPSQSVKKILVALDCTKSVVSKAREMGADLIVTHHPVIFDSLKNVMVGSVPHQLICAGISIICAHTNLDLARGGVNDQLARRLKLKCLE
;
A
#
# COMPACT_ATOMS: atom_id res chain seq x y z
N MET A 1 5.60 14.49 -9.40
CA MET A 1 5.14 14.00 -8.07
C MET A 1 6.17 12.98 -7.60
N LEU A 2 6.49 12.94 -6.32
CA LEU A 2 7.42 11.98 -5.72
C LEU A 2 6.63 10.91 -4.95
N VAL A 3 7.28 9.79 -4.62
CA VAL A 3 6.70 8.77 -3.72
C VAL A 3 6.32 9.38 -2.38
N SER A 4 7.16 10.27 -1.84
CA SER A 4 6.87 11.02 -0.60
C SER A 4 5.61 11.88 -0.69
N ASP A 5 5.28 12.45 -1.85
CA ASP A 5 4.06 13.24 -2.02
C ASP A 5 2.83 12.36 -1.92
N VAL A 6 2.88 11.16 -2.55
CA VAL A 6 1.80 10.17 -2.47
C VAL A 6 1.65 9.64 -1.04
N PHE A 7 2.77 9.37 -0.36
CA PHE A 7 2.77 8.96 1.04
C PHE A 7 2.09 10.02 1.92
N SER A 8 2.46 11.29 1.80
CA SER A 8 1.87 12.39 2.57
C SER A 8 0.37 12.52 2.31
N TYR A 9 -0.07 12.39 1.06
CA TYR A 9 -1.48 12.41 0.72
C TYR A 9 -2.26 11.25 1.36
N LEU A 10 -1.68 10.05 1.38
CA LEU A 10 -2.31 8.90 2.05
C LEU A 10 -2.35 9.10 3.57
N ASP A 11 -1.32 9.70 4.16
CA ASP A 11 -1.28 10.02 5.59
C ASP A 11 -2.33 11.07 5.99
N GLU A 12 -2.63 12.04 5.12
CA GLU A 12 -3.74 13.00 5.33
C GLU A 12 -5.11 12.30 5.28
N LEU A 13 -5.30 11.33 4.37
CA LEU A 13 -6.56 10.60 4.22
C LEU A 13 -6.78 9.56 5.33
N ALA A 14 -5.73 8.87 5.70
CA ALA A 14 -5.73 7.76 6.64
C ALA A 14 -4.40 7.76 7.40
N PRO A 15 -4.27 8.54 8.47
CA PRO A 15 -3.01 8.72 9.19
C PRO A 15 -2.33 7.38 9.53
N PHE A 16 -1.08 7.20 9.13
CA PHE A 16 -0.33 5.98 9.44
C PHE A 16 -0.16 5.75 10.95
N SER A 17 -0.30 6.80 11.76
CA SER A 17 -0.36 6.69 13.22
C SER A 17 -1.59 5.94 13.75
N TYR A 18 -2.61 5.69 12.92
CA TYR A 18 -3.77 4.87 13.27
C TYR A 18 -3.52 3.37 13.05
N SER A 19 -2.38 3.00 12.45
CA SER A 19 -2.05 1.58 12.27
C SER A 19 -1.95 0.88 13.61
N MET A 20 -2.46 -0.37 13.64
CA MET A 20 -2.35 -1.21 14.83
C MET A 20 -0.88 -1.57 15.10
N ASP A 21 -0.53 -1.81 16.35
CA ASP A 21 0.86 -2.08 16.78
C ASP A 21 1.50 -3.30 16.09
N PHE A 22 0.68 -4.26 15.66
CA PHE A 22 1.14 -5.47 14.96
C PHE A 22 1.29 -5.28 13.45
N ASP A 23 0.82 -4.14 12.91
CA ASP A 23 0.73 -3.90 11.47
C ASP A 23 2.03 -3.34 10.88
N ASN A 24 2.15 -3.44 9.57
CA ASN A 24 3.25 -2.88 8.80
C ASN A 24 2.71 -2.04 7.62
N SER A 25 2.13 -0.88 7.96
CA SER A 25 1.67 0.12 6.98
C SER A 25 2.78 1.12 6.64
N GLY A 26 2.67 1.75 5.48
CA GLY A 26 3.60 2.79 5.03
C GLY A 26 4.37 2.44 3.76
N LEU A 27 5.50 3.09 3.53
CA LEU A 27 6.41 2.77 2.42
C LEU A 27 7.21 1.50 2.78
N LEU A 28 6.87 0.38 2.14
CA LEU A 28 7.46 -0.92 2.46
C LEU A 28 8.69 -1.25 1.61
N ILE A 29 8.70 -0.83 0.35
CA ILE A 29 9.84 -0.98 -0.57
C ILE A 29 9.90 0.26 -1.45
N GLY A 30 11.09 0.80 -1.66
CA GLY A 30 11.31 1.88 -2.61
C GLY A 30 12.05 3.07 -2.05
N ASP A 31 12.04 4.17 -2.81
CA ASP A 31 12.73 5.43 -2.51
C ASP A 31 11.70 6.57 -2.42
N PRO A 32 11.62 7.28 -1.28
CA PRO A 32 10.73 8.43 -1.12
C PRO A 32 10.95 9.54 -2.16
N SER A 33 12.16 9.65 -2.69
CA SER A 33 12.54 10.66 -3.70
C SER A 33 12.28 10.24 -5.14
N GLN A 34 11.83 8.99 -5.37
CA GLN A 34 11.52 8.48 -6.71
C GLN A 34 10.37 9.28 -7.34
N SER A 35 10.57 9.65 -8.62
CA SER A 35 9.52 10.30 -9.41
C SER A 35 8.39 9.32 -9.76
N VAL A 36 7.15 9.75 -9.57
CA VAL A 36 5.94 8.97 -9.84
C VAL A 36 5.12 9.67 -10.91
N LYS A 37 4.87 8.96 -12.01
CA LYS A 37 3.99 9.36 -13.11
C LYS A 37 2.75 8.46 -13.20
N LYS A 38 2.90 7.19 -12.80
CA LYS A 38 1.83 6.21 -12.89
C LYS A 38 1.77 5.34 -11.62
N ILE A 39 0.58 5.23 -11.07
CA ILE A 39 0.28 4.44 -9.87
C ILE A 39 -0.64 3.29 -10.25
N LEU A 40 -0.33 2.09 -9.77
CA LEU A 40 -1.23 0.94 -9.78
C LEU A 40 -1.81 0.77 -8.37
N VAL A 41 -3.14 0.71 -8.25
CA VAL A 41 -3.82 0.40 -6.97
C VAL A 41 -4.32 -1.03 -7.00
N ALA A 42 -4.04 -1.80 -5.95
CA ALA A 42 -4.46 -3.18 -5.83
C ALA A 42 -4.78 -3.52 -4.36
N LEU A 43 -5.54 -4.60 -4.14
CA LEU A 43 -5.78 -5.12 -2.79
C LEU A 43 -4.51 -5.79 -2.24
N ASP A 44 -3.94 -6.69 -3.02
CA ASP A 44 -2.73 -7.45 -2.70
C ASP A 44 -1.63 -7.19 -3.73
N CYS A 45 -0.37 -7.25 -3.30
CA CYS A 45 0.76 -7.24 -4.21
C CYS A 45 1.23 -8.68 -4.49
N THR A 46 0.65 -9.30 -5.51
CA THR A 46 1.05 -10.62 -6.01
C THR A 46 2.06 -10.52 -7.15
N LYS A 47 2.68 -11.64 -7.55
CA LYS A 47 3.57 -11.68 -8.72
C LYS A 47 2.87 -11.21 -10.00
N SER A 48 1.58 -11.52 -10.16
CA SER A 48 0.79 -11.05 -11.31
C SER A 48 0.56 -9.55 -11.28
N VAL A 49 0.36 -8.96 -10.09
CA VAL A 49 0.23 -7.50 -9.91
C VAL A 49 1.55 -6.81 -10.26
N VAL A 50 2.71 -7.35 -9.83
CA VAL A 50 4.02 -6.81 -10.21
C VAL A 50 4.24 -6.89 -11.73
N SER A 51 3.89 -8.03 -12.34
CA SER A 51 3.97 -8.17 -13.81
C SER A 51 3.12 -7.13 -14.51
N LYS A 52 1.88 -6.92 -14.03
CA LYS A 52 0.97 -5.91 -14.58
C LYS A 52 1.49 -4.49 -14.40
N ALA A 53 2.05 -4.18 -13.24
CA ALA A 53 2.67 -2.87 -12.96
C ALA A 53 3.82 -2.59 -13.96
N ARG A 54 4.67 -3.59 -14.22
CA ARG A 54 5.77 -3.49 -15.22
C ARG A 54 5.24 -3.26 -16.63
N GLU A 55 4.24 -4.04 -17.05
CA GLU A 55 3.60 -3.89 -18.37
C GLU A 55 3.01 -2.49 -18.56
N MET A 56 2.42 -1.94 -17.52
CA MET A 56 1.82 -0.60 -17.54
C MET A 56 2.85 0.53 -17.42
N GLY A 57 4.09 0.22 -17.05
CA GLY A 57 5.11 1.22 -16.70
C GLY A 57 4.70 2.01 -15.45
N ALA A 58 4.18 1.33 -14.42
CA ALA A 58 3.87 1.95 -13.14
C ALA A 58 5.16 2.13 -12.33
N ASP A 59 5.28 3.29 -11.68
CA ASP A 59 6.41 3.66 -10.83
C ASP A 59 6.15 3.30 -9.36
N LEU A 60 4.87 3.25 -8.98
CA LEU A 60 4.41 3.02 -7.62
C LEU A 60 3.20 2.08 -7.62
N ILE A 61 3.18 1.16 -6.65
CA ILE A 61 1.99 0.38 -6.30
C ILE A 61 1.48 0.87 -4.95
N VAL A 62 0.17 1.05 -4.82
CA VAL A 62 -0.50 1.28 -3.53
C VAL A 62 -1.38 0.08 -3.25
N THR A 63 -1.19 -0.56 -2.09
CA THR A 63 -1.97 -1.72 -1.68
C THR A 63 -2.68 -1.51 -0.35
N HIS A 64 -3.73 -2.31 -0.12
CA HIS A 64 -4.34 -2.44 1.20
C HIS A 64 -3.56 -3.43 2.07
N HIS A 65 -3.31 -4.64 1.57
CA HIS A 65 -2.54 -5.64 2.31
C HIS A 65 -1.02 -5.42 2.16
N PRO A 66 -0.25 -5.55 3.25
CA PRO A 66 1.20 -5.34 3.21
C PRO A 66 1.91 -6.47 2.47
N VAL A 67 2.80 -6.11 1.56
CA VAL A 67 3.67 -7.07 0.85
C VAL A 67 4.73 -7.67 1.77
N ILE A 68 5.06 -6.97 2.84
CA ILE A 68 5.91 -7.42 3.95
C ILE A 68 5.10 -7.21 5.22
N PHE A 69 4.58 -8.27 5.82
CA PHE A 69 3.86 -8.20 7.09
C PHE A 69 4.83 -8.38 8.26
N ASP A 70 5.54 -9.49 8.27
CA ASP A 70 6.59 -9.77 9.26
C ASP A 70 7.97 -9.38 8.74
N SER A 71 8.91 -9.12 9.65
CA SER A 71 10.29 -8.80 9.30
C SER A 71 10.93 -9.89 8.44
N LEU A 72 11.46 -9.51 7.29
CA LEU A 72 12.14 -10.46 6.39
C LEU A 72 13.51 -10.82 6.94
N LYS A 73 13.79 -12.11 7.06
CA LYS A 73 15.13 -12.64 7.37
C LYS A 73 16.00 -12.78 6.12
N ASN A 74 15.40 -12.88 4.96
CA ASN A 74 16.08 -12.98 3.67
C ASN A 74 15.14 -12.48 2.55
N VAL A 75 15.71 -12.14 1.41
CA VAL A 75 14.99 -11.81 0.17
C VAL A 75 15.40 -12.83 -0.89
N MET A 76 14.52 -13.77 -1.18
CA MET A 76 14.77 -14.82 -2.16
C MET A 76 14.57 -14.31 -3.58
N VAL A 77 15.41 -14.75 -4.50
CA VAL A 77 15.28 -14.46 -5.94
C VAL A 77 13.90 -14.92 -6.44
N GLY A 78 13.20 -14.05 -7.15
CA GLY A 78 11.85 -14.32 -7.67
C GLY A 78 10.72 -14.14 -6.63
N SER A 79 11.02 -13.77 -5.38
CA SER A 79 10.00 -13.31 -4.43
C SER A 79 9.40 -11.98 -4.88
N VAL A 80 8.19 -11.62 -4.37
CA VAL A 80 7.56 -10.34 -4.71
C VAL A 80 8.43 -9.14 -4.33
N PRO A 81 9.03 -9.06 -3.12
CA PRO A 81 9.96 -7.99 -2.78
C PRO A 81 11.15 -7.88 -3.74
N HIS A 82 11.76 -9.01 -4.11
CA HIS A 82 12.86 -9.03 -5.08
C HIS A 82 12.43 -8.49 -6.44
N GLN A 83 11.24 -8.90 -6.94
CA GLN A 83 10.73 -8.45 -8.24
C GLN A 83 10.45 -6.95 -8.26
N LEU A 84 9.91 -6.38 -7.17
CA LEU A 84 9.68 -4.94 -7.02
C LEU A 84 11.00 -4.16 -7.05
N ILE A 85 11.99 -4.61 -6.28
CA ILE A 85 13.33 -3.98 -6.25
C ILE A 85 13.98 -4.00 -7.63
N CYS A 86 13.99 -5.17 -8.31
CA CYS A 86 14.57 -5.29 -9.65
C CYS A 86 13.82 -4.47 -10.72
N ALA A 87 12.54 -4.25 -10.53
CA ALA A 87 11.73 -3.44 -11.43
C ALA A 87 11.82 -1.93 -11.13
N GLY A 88 12.43 -1.52 -10.01
CA GLY A 88 12.45 -0.13 -9.57
C GLY A 88 11.06 0.40 -9.24
N ILE A 89 10.14 -0.46 -8.79
CA ILE A 89 8.77 -0.09 -8.43
C ILE A 89 8.67 0.02 -6.92
N SER A 90 8.30 1.21 -6.44
CA SER A 90 8.00 1.44 -5.03
C SER A 90 6.63 0.90 -4.64
N ILE A 91 6.43 0.57 -3.35
CA ILE A 91 5.13 0.15 -2.84
C ILE A 91 4.82 0.79 -1.49
N ILE A 92 3.63 1.39 -1.41
CA ILE A 92 3.04 1.91 -0.17
C ILE A 92 1.85 1.03 0.19
N CYS A 93 1.74 0.67 1.48
CA CYS A 93 0.61 -0.06 2.04
C CYS A 93 -0.20 0.86 2.96
N ALA A 94 -1.50 0.93 2.75
CA ALA A 94 -2.47 1.55 3.68
C ALA A 94 -3.43 0.46 4.16
N HIS A 95 -3.15 -0.15 5.31
CA HIS A 95 -3.82 -1.32 5.85
C HIS A 95 -4.75 -0.93 7.01
N THR A 96 -4.42 -1.26 8.24
CA THR A 96 -5.31 -1.00 9.38
C THR A 96 -5.56 0.49 9.63
N ASN A 97 -4.62 1.36 9.26
CA ASN A 97 -4.85 2.80 9.28
C ASN A 97 -6.03 3.20 8.36
N LEU A 98 -6.15 2.59 7.17
CA LEU A 98 -7.25 2.84 6.26
C LEU A 98 -8.57 2.20 6.74
N ASP A 99 -8.50 1.07 7.46
CA ASP A 99 -9.68 0.47 8.08
C ASP A 99 -10.30 1.40 9.12
N LEU A 100 -9.45 2.06 9.92
CA LEU A 100 -9.86 2.91 11.04
C LEU A 100 -10.13 4.36 10.65
N ALA A 101 -9.63 4.81 9.51
CA ALA A 101 -9.80 6.18 9.05
C ALA A 101 -11.27 6.51 8.79
N ARG A 102 -11.66 7.75 9.07
CA ARG A 102 -13.00 8.26 8.75
C ARG A 102 -13.22 8.20 7.23
N GLY A 103 -14.29 7.53 6.80
CA GLY A 103 -14.56 7.27 5.39
C GLY A 103 -13.73 6.13 4.80
N GLY A 104 -12.93 5.45 5.60
CA GLY A 104 -12.13 4.29 5.24
C GLY A 104 -12.94 3.02 5.02
N VAL A 105 -12.25 1.87 5.06
CA VAL A 105 -12.85 0.57 4.69
C VAL A 105 -14.03 0.22 5.58
N ASN A 106 -13.92 0.34 6.90
CA ASN A 106 -15.00 0.00 7.83
C ASN A 106 -16.24 0.88 7.61
N ASP A 107 -16.05 2.19 7.41
CA ASP A 107 -17.16 3.10 7.10
C ASP A 107 -17.84 2.75 5.76
N GLN A 108 -17.08 2.41 4.74
CA GLN A 108 -17.61 2.01 3.44
C GLN A 108 -18.39 0.69 3.55
N LEU A 109 -17.90 -0.26 4.32
CA LEU A 109 -18.55 -1.53 4.58
C LEU A 109 -19.87 -1.33 5.32
N ALA A 110 -19.87 -0.52 6.37
CA ALA A 110 -21.06 -0.14 7.13
C ALA A 110 -22.14 0.51 6.24
N ARG A 111 -21.72 1.45 5.37
CA ARG A 111 -22.63 2.08 4.39
C ARG A 111 -23.22 1.08 3.42
N ARG A 112 -22.39 0.15 2.90
CA ARG A 112 -22.86 -0.92 1.99
C ARG A 112 -23.87 -1.85 2.66
N LEU A 113 -23.67 -2.16 3.94
CA LEU A 113 -24.59 -2.96 4.76
C LEU A 113 -25.79 -2.16 5.29
N LYS A 114 -25.87 -0.84 4.98
CA LYS A 114 -26.93 0.07 5.45
C LYS A 114 -27.03 0.12 6.98
N LEU A 115 -25.92 -0.07 7.68
CA LEU A 115 -25.87 0.07 9.13
C LEU A 115 -26.02 1.54 9.53
N LYS A 116 -26.70 1.78 10.67
CA LYS A 116 -26.90 3.12 11.25
C LYS A 116 -26.39 3.11 12.68
N CYS A 117 -25.94 4.28 13.15
CA CYS A 117 -25.46 4.48 14.53
C CYS A 117 -24.38 3.47 14.92
N LEU A 118 -23.22 3.56 14.23
CA LEU A 118 -22.03 2.83 14.63
C LEU A 118 -21.33 3.66 15.71
N GLU A 119 -21.41 3.19 16.95
CA GLU A 119 -20.65 3.69 18.09
C GLU A 119 -19.44 2.79 18.32
#